data_b02085135b94df76971f4acf6dab7850
#
_entry.id   b02085135b94df76971f4acf6dab7850
#
_cell.length_a   1.000
_cell.length_b   1.000
_cell.length_c   1.000
_cell.angle_alpha   90.00
_cell.angle_beta   90.00
_cell.angle_gamma   90.00
#
_symmetry.space_group_name_H-M   'P 1'
#
loop_
_entity.id
_entity.type
_entity.pdbx_description
1 polymer ?
#
loop_
_entity_poly.entity_id
_entity_poly.type
_entity_poly.pdbx_seq_one_letter_code
_entity_poly.pdbx_strand_id
1 'polypeptide(L)'
;LRLKKMPIASPRYAFNATMIAGAPPDPGVFALWENDELIYYGRALGNGATIQSRLREHLETGAHRTAGATHYGWEIAANPRVRELELLREFERSHGRLPRCNLQGA
;
A
#
# COMPACT_ATOMS: atom_id res chain seq x y z
N LEU A 1 -18.76 -20.23 -3.14
CA LEU A 1 -17.57 -19.60 -3.56
C LEU A 1 -16.98 -18.69 -2.55
N ARG A 2 -15.78 -18.69 -2.40
CA ARG A 2 -15.21 -17.93 -1.51
C ARG A 2 -14.24 -17.08 -2.12
N LEU A 3 -14.18 -15.90 -1.77
CA LEU A 3 -13.25 -15.00 -2.27
C LEU A 3 -11.94 -15.21 -1.65
N LYS A 4 -10.92 -15.02 -2.44
CA LYS A 4 -9.67 -15.18 -1.89
C LYS A 4 -9.30 -13.95 -1.24
N LYS A 5 -9.01 -13.90 -0.04
CA LYS A 5 -8.58 -12.72 0.64
C LYS A 5 -7.09 -12.68 0.68
N MET A 6 -6.50 -12.73 -0.50
CA MET A 6 -5.05 -12.76 -0.58
C MET A 6 -4.44 -11.40 -0.35
N PRO A 7 -3.29 -11.32 0.28
CA PRO A 7 -2.55 -10.06 0.35
C PRO A 7 -2.03 -9.71 -1.04
N ILE A 8 -1.42 -8.55 -1.16
CA ILE A 8 -0.81 -8.14 -2.41
C ILE A 8 0.29 -9.13 -2.74
N ALA A 9 0.23 -9.66 -3.96
CA ALA A 9 1.14 -10.71 -4.37
C ALA A 9 2.42 -10.23 -5.04
N SER A 10 2.59 -8.94 -5.24
CA SER A 10 3.77 -8.47 -5.95
C SER A 10 5.02 -8.70 -5.12
N PRO A 11 6.18 -8.71 -5.74
CA PRO A 11 7.42 -8.71 -4.98
C PRO A 11 7.53 -7.47 -4.12
N ARG A 12 8.41 -7.50 -3.13
CA ARG A 12 8.68 -6.33 -2.33
C ARG A 12 9.90 -5.66 -2.91
N TYR A 13 9.73 -4.42 -3.35
CA TYR A 13 10.81 -3.65 -3.96
C TYR A 13 11.37 -2.68 -2.92
N ALA A 14 12.64 -2.35 -3.03
CA ALA A 14 13.24 -1.36 -2.13
C ALA A 14 12.53 -0.03 -2.28
N PHE A 15 12.24 0.62 -1.15
CA PHE A 15 11.46 1.87 -1.18
C PHE A 15 12.42 3.03 -1.37
N ASN A 16 12.76 3.32 -2.61
CA ASN A 16 13.62 4.43 -2.96
C ASN A 16 13.21 4.96 -4.33
N ALA A 17 13.74 6.12 -4.68
CA ALA A 17 13.30 6.81 -5.90
C ALA A 17 13.56 5.99 -7.16
N THR A 18 14.66 5.29 -7.21
CA THR A 18 15.00 4.49 -8.39
C THR A 18 13.99 3.38 -8.62
N MET A 19 13.66 2.66 -7.56
CA MET A 19 12.71 1.56 -7.70
C MET A 19 11.29 2.06 -7.92
N ILE A 20 10.91 3.16 -7.26
CA ILE A 20 9.57 3.71 -7.45
C ILE A 20 9.36 4.19 -8.88
N ALA A 21 10.43 4.59 -9.56
CA ALA A 21 10.31 5.02 -10.95
C ALA A 21 9.77 3.89 -11.84
N GLY A 22 9.93 2.63 -11.43
CA GLY A 22 9.39 1.50 -12.17
C GLY A 22 8.00 1.06 -11.73
N ALA A 23 7.39 1.75 -10.78
CA ALA A 23 6.05 1.38 -10.31
C ALA A 23 5.01 1.83 -11.35
N PRO A 24 3.84 1.17 -11.38
CA PRO A 24 2.85 1.45 -12.41
C PRO A 24 2.29 2.87 -12.35
N PRO A 25 2.15 3.52 -13.51
CA PRO A 25 1.50 4.83 -13.56
C PRO A 25 -0.02 4.64 -13.69
N ASP A 26 -0.58 3.75 -12.89
CA ASP A 26 -1.99 3.38 -12.95
C ASP A 26 -2.64 3.44 -11.58
N PRO A 27 -3.94 3.57 -11.50
CA PRO A 27 -4.64 3.45 -10.21
C PRO A 27 -4.51 2.05 -9.64
N GLY A 28 -4.59 1.93 -8.34
CA GLY A 28 -4.52 0.63 -7.69
C GLY A 28 -4.29 0.77 -6.21
N VAL A 29 -3.68 -0.26 -5.63
CA VAL A 29 -3.36 -0.27 -4.20
C VAL A 29 -1.89 -0.57 -4.01
N PHE A 30 -1.37 -0.21 -2.86
CA PHE A 30 0.03 -0.48 -2.56
C PHE A 30 0.19 -0.78 -1.08
N ALA A 31 1.30 -1.41 -0.77
CA ALA A 31 1.65 -1.77 0.60
C ALA A 31 3.05 -1.27 0.90
N LEU A 32 3.26 -0.88 2.15
CA LEU A 32 4.59 -0.48 2.62
C LEU A 32 4.98 -1.36 3.78
N TRP A 33 6.24 -1.76 3.80
CA TRP A 33 6.81 -2.56 4.89
C TRP A 33 7.98 -1.82 5.50
N GLU A 34 8.16 -1.99 6.79
CA GLU A 34 9.38 -1.58 7.45
C GLU A 34 10.05 -2.90 7.83
N ASN A 35 11.10 -3.25 7.13
CA ASN A 35 11.73 -4.56 7.23
C ASN A 35 10.66 -5.63 6.91
N ASP A 36 10.36 -6.52 7.80
CA ASP A 36 9.37 -7.56 7.53
C ASP A 36 7.96 -7.22 8.01
N GLU A 37 7.79 -6.07 8.63
CA GLU A 37 6.48 -5.70 9.15
C GLU A 37 5.70 -4.90 8.13
N LEU A 38 4.49 -5.34 7.79
CA LEU A 38 3.62 -4.56 6.93
C LEU A 38 3.05 -3.43 7.75
N ILE A 39 3.33 -2.19 7.36
CA ILE A 39 2.94 -1.04 8.16
C ILE A 39 1.83 -0.22 7.56
N TYR A 40 1.53 -0.38 6.27
CA TYR A 40 0.54 0.48 5.64
C TYR A 40 0.00 -0.11 4.35
N TYR A 41 -1.30 0.03 4.15
CA TYR A 41 -1.93 -0.19 2.86
C TYR A 41 -2.53 1.13 2.42
N GLY A 42 -2.33 1.48 1.16
CA GLY A 42 -2.91 2.70 0.60
C GLY A 42 -3.51 2.45 -0.76
N ARG A 43 -4.23 3.45 -1.25
CA ARG A 43 -4.79 3.37 -2.59
C ARG A 43 -4.40 4.58 -3.40
N ALA A 44 -4.38 4.42 -4.70
CA ALA A 44 -4.14 5.49 -5.64
C ALA A 44 -5.39 5.60 -6.50
N LEU A 45 -6.17 6.64 -6.28
CA LEU A 45 -7.43 6.82 -6.97
C LEU A 45 -7.84 8.29 -6.91
N GLY A 46 -8.32 8.79 -8.02
CA GLY A 46 -8.85 10.16 -8.09
C GLY A 46 -7.79 11.20 -8.39
N ASN A 47 -8.21 12.27 -9.03
CA ASN A 47 -7.35 13.40 -9.35
C ASN A 47 -6.04 13.04 -10.03
N GLY A 48 -6.08 12.00 -10.87
CA GLY A 48 -4.86 11.59 -11.58
C GLY A 48 -3.85 10.84 -10.73
N ALA A 49 -4.20 10.44 -9.52
CA ALA A 49 -3.28 9.70 -8.68
C ALA A 49 -2.97 8.32 -9.25
N THR A 50 -1.71 7.94 -9.21
CA THR A 50 -1.27 6.62 -9.65
C THR A 50 -0.51 5.95 -8.53
N ILE A 51 -0.31 4.64 -8.64
CA ILE A 51 0.51 3.91 -7.67
C ILE A 51 1.87 4.61 -7.55
N GLN A 52 2.48 4.91 -8.70
CA GLN A 52 3.78 5.56 -8.68
C GLN A 52 3.75 6.92 -7.99
N SER A 53 2.75 7.76 -8.28
CA SER A 53 2.70 9.08 -7.70
C SER A 53 2.47 9.04 -6.19
N ARG A 54 1.66 8.10 -5.73
CA ARG A 54 1.39 7.99 -4.29
C ARG A 54 2.61 7.44 -3.54
N LEU A 55 3.32 6.48 -4.14
CA LEU A 55 4.54 5.97 -3.53
C LEU A 55 5.58 7.09 -3.42
N ARG A 56 5.69 7.89 -4.47
CA ARG A 56 6.64 9.00 -4.45
C ARG A 56 6.27 10.01 -3.36
N GLU A 57 4.99 10.28 -3.19
CA GLU A 57 4.54 11.19 -2.16
C GLU A 57 4.92 10.68 -0.77
N HIS A 58 4.71 9.39 -0.50
CA HIS A 58 5.09 8.83 0.79
C HIS A 58 6.60 8.90 1.00
N LEU A 59 7.38 8.65 -0.05
CA LEU A 59 8.82 8.72 0.07
C LEU A 59 9.27 10.13 0.42
N GLU A 60 8.65 11.12 -0.21
CA GLU A 60 9.08 12.52 -0.04
C GLU A 60 8.58 13.13 1.25
N THR A 61 7.38 12.77 1.68
CA THR A 61 6.77 13.46 2.81
C THR A 61 6.64 12.61 4.07
N GLY A 62 6.78 11.30 3.95
CA GLY A 62 6.54 10.42 5.10
C GLY A 62 5.10 10.44 5.57
N ALA A 63 4.16 10.73 4.66
CA ALA A 63 2.75 10.82 5.02
C ALA A 63 2.29 9.59 5.79
N HIS A 64 1.37 9.78 6.73
CA HIS A 64 0.84 8.71 7.59
C HIS A 64 1.94 8.01 8.39
N ARG A 65 3.04 8.74 8.65
CA ARG A 65 4.14 8.21 9.46
C ARG A 65 4.83 7.02 8.82
N THR A 66 4.88 7.00 7.49
CA THR A 66 5.51 5.90 6.76
C THR A 66 6.97 6.16 6.43
N ALA A 67 7.59 7.15 7.08
CA ALA A 67 8.97 7.51 6.78
C ALA A 67 9.96 6.37 7.01
N GLY A 68 9.61 5.42 7.88
CA GLY A 68 10.50 4.28 8.13
C GLY A 68 10.34 3.12 7.16
N ALA A 69 9.51 3.27 6.13
CA ALA A 69 9.28 2.18 5.19
C ALA A 69 10.56 1.82 4.45
N THR A 70 10.81 0.54 4.30
CA THR A 70 12.00 0.04 3.61
C THR A 70 11.65 -0.62 2.28
N HIS A 71 10.41 -1.09 2.13
CA HIS A 71 9.99 -1.82 0.92
C HIS A 71 8.56 -1.49 0.56
N TYR A 72 8.21 -1.70 -0.70
CA TYR A 72 6.83 -1.53 -1.15
C TYR A 72 6.41 -2.66 -2.09
N GLY A 73 5.10 -2.86 -2.22
CA GLY A 73 4.52 -3.72 -3.23
C GLY A 73 3.28 -3.04 -3.78
N TRP A 74 2.73 -3.54 -4.85
CA TRP A 74 1.61 -2.90 -5.50
C TRP A 74 0.71 -3.89 -6.21
N GLU A 75 -0.51 -3.43 -6.54
CA GLU A 75 -1.44 -4.22 -7.30
C GLU A 75 -2.33 -3.26 -8.07
N ILE A 76 -2.42 -3.44 -9.39
CA ILE A 76 -3.36 -2.66 -10.19
C ILE A 76 -4.73 -3.23 -9.90
N ALA A 77 -5.68 -2.38 -9.58
CA ALA A 77 -7.01 -2.83 -9.18
C ALA A 77 -8.06 -2.05 -9.94
N ALA A 78 -9.09 -2.75 -10.41
CA ALA A 78 -10.19 -2.11 -11.10
C ALA A 78 -10.98 -1.21 -10.17
N ASN A 79 -11.06 -1.57 -8.90
CA ASN A 79 -11.74 -0.76 -7.90
C ASN A 79 -10.82 -0.61 -6.69
N PRO A 80 -9.92 0.37 -6.70
CA PRO A 80 -8.94 0.50 -5.62
C PRO A 80 -9.55 0.68 -4.23
N ARG A 81 -10.69 1.37 -4.14
CA ARG A 81 -11.34 1.59 -2.85
C ARG A 81 -11.78 0.26 -2.22
N VAL A 82 -12.40 -0.59 -3.03
CA VAL A 82 -12.86 -1.88 -2.53
C VAL A 82 -11.67 -2.78 -2.18
N ARG A 83 -10.66 -2.77 -3.04
CA ARG A 83 -9.50 -3.62 -2.80
C ARG A 83 -8.73 -3.21 -1.54
N GLU A 84 -8.60 -1.92 -1.31
CA GLU A 84 -7.95 -1.43 -0.09
C GLU A 84 -8.74 -1.90 1.14
N LEU A 85 -10.05 -1.81 1.08
CA LEU A 85 -10.87 -2.22 2.21
C LEU A 85 -10.73 -3.71 2.47
N GLU A 86 -10.68 -4.53 1.42
CA GLU A 86 -10.45 -5.96 1.58
C GLU A 86 -9.12 -6.24 2.26
N LEU A 87 -8.07 -5.56 1.82
CA LEU A 87 -6.75 -5.76 2.39
C LEU A 87 -6.71 -5.36 3.86
N LEU A 88 -7.34 -4.25 4.20
CA LEU A 88 -7.36 -3.79 5.58
C LEU A 88 -8.17 -4.73 6.46
N ARG A 89 -9.31 -5.21 5.98
CA ARG A 89 -10.12 -6.13 6.76
C ARG A 89 -9.45 -7.46 6.96
N GLU A 90 -8.76 -7.95 5.93
CA GLU A 90 -8.06 -9.22 6.06
C GLU A 90 -6.90 -9.10 7.06
N PHE A 91 -6.18 -7.98 7.01
CA PHE A 91 -5.11 -7.75 7.97
C PHE A 91 -5.66 -7.69 9.39
N GLU A 92 -6.77 -6.97 9.58
CA GLU A 92 -7.36 -6.85 10.90
C GLU A 92 -7.84 -8.20 11.42
N ARG A 93 -8.41 -9.04 10.53
CA ARG A 93 -8.85 -10.36 10.94
C ARG A 93 -7.68 -11.21 11.39
N SER A 94 -6.56 -11.12 10.70
CA SER A 94 -5.40 -11.96 10.99
C SER A 94 -4.58 -11.46 12.17
N HIS A 95 -4.56 -10.16 12.42
CA HIS A 95 -3.66 -9.58 13.43
C HIS A 95 -4.38 -8.92 14.61
N GLY A 96 -5.70 -8.81 14.55
CA GLY A 96 -6.45 -8.17 15.63
C GLY A 96 -6.37 -6.65 15.61
N ARG A 97 -5.76 -6.06 14.57
CA ARG A 97 -5.64 -4.61 14.45
C ARG A 97 -5.30 -4.26 13.02
N LEU A 98 -5.40 -2.99 12.67
CA LEU A 98 -4.97 -2.50 11.36
C LEU A 98 -3.45 -2.36 11.33
N PRO A 99 -2.85 -2.24 10.14
CA PRO A 99 -1.43 -1.94 10.06
C PRO A 99 -1.12 -0.66 10.83
N ARG A 100 0.08 -0.62 11.41
CA ARG A 100 0.47 0.43 12.34
C ARG A 100 0.24 1.85 11.81
N CYS A 101 0.53 2.10 10.54
CA CYS A 101 0.38 3.42 9.97
C CYS A 101 -1.01 3.71 9.43
N ASN A 102 -1.90 2.72 9.41
CA ASN A 102 -3.31 2.94 9.10
C ASN A 102 -4.14 3.24 10.35
N LEU A 103 -3.52 3.15 11.54
CA LEU A 103 -4.23 3.42 12.76
C LEU A 103 -4.41 4.89 13.08
N GLN A 104 -3.73 5.80 12.38
CA GLN A 104 -3.80 7.11 12.74
C GLN A 104 -4.98 7.68 12.30
N GLY A 105 -5.75 7.88 12.86
CA GLY A 105 -6.92 8.37 12.53
C GLY A 105 -6.87 9.43 11.70
N ALA A 106 -6.97 9.68 11.18
CA ALA A 106 -7.07 10.70 10.37
C ALA A 106 -6.74 11.62 10.48
#